data_06b2f96321e34564ca38b280a20ec713
#
_entry.id   06b2f96321e34564ca38b280a20ec713
#
_cell.length_a   1.000
_cell.length_b   1.000
_cell.length_c   1.000
_cell.angle_alpha   90.00
_cell.angle_beta   90.00
_cell.angle_gamma   90.00
#
_symmetry.space_group_name_H-M   'P 1'
#
loop_
_entity.id
_entity.type
_entity.pdbx_description
1 polymer ?
#
loop_
_entity_poly.entity_id
_entity_poly.type
_entity_poly.pdbx_seq_one_letter_code
_entity_poly.pdbx_strand_id
1 'polypeptide(L)'
;MVENFTAHITPFGLDRNTFVYLPDDWQSSGRRYPVVYMFDGHNLFFNSTATYGTCWGLKEYMDAHPQAIIVAPECNHEGNARLEEYSPYDFVWQEYDIKGRGKAYLDWMDQELKPLIDAKYPTLPDRENTAIGGSSMGGLMSLYGVTAHNETFSRAACLSPSVRFSFTEVKADIKKAKLAP
;
A
#
# COMPACT_ATOMS: atom_id res chain seq x y z
N MET A 1 -3.74 -10.31 15.49
CA MET A 1 -3.66 -11.50 14.58
C MET A 1 -3.40 -11.07 13.15
N VAL A 2 -2.86 -11.98 12.26
CA VAL A 2 -2.73 -11.71 10.82
C VAL A 2 -3.51 -12.78 10.07
N GLU A 3 -4.40 -12.36 9.18
CA GLU A 3 -5.07 -13.23 8.20
C GLU A 3 -4.69 -12.83 6.78
N ASN A 4 -5.05 -13.63 5.79
CA ASN A 4 -4.88 -13.29 4.39
C ASN A 4 -6.11 -13.70 3.55
N PHE A 5 -6.26 -13.07 2.42
CA PHE A 5 -7.24 -13.43 1.40
C PHE A 5 -6.70 -13.07 0.01
N THR A 6 -7.32 -13.63 -1.02
CA THR A 6 -7.00 -13.29 -2.41
C THR A 6 -7.84 -12.11 -2.86
N ALA A 7 -7.19 -11.00 -3.22
CA ALA A 7 -7.83 -9.86 -3.86
C ALA A 7 -7.60 -9.93 -5.37
N HIS A 8 -8.64 -9.66 -6.17
CA HIS A 8 -8.53 -9.55 -7.63
C HIS A 8 -8.16 -8.11 -8.01
N ILE A 9 -7.02 -7.94 -8.70
CA ILE A 9 -6.61 -6.63 -9.22
C ILE A 9 -7.21 -6.47 -10.61
N THR A 10 -8.41 -5.91 -10.68
CA THR A 10 -9.22 -5.81 -11.90
C THR A 10 -8.46 -5.21 -13.08
N PRO A 11 -7.75 -4.08 -12.99
CA PRO A 11 -7.05 -3.49 -14.13
C PRO A 11 -5.90 -4.35 -14.66
N PHE A 12 -5.47 -5.37 -13.91
CA PHE A 12 -4.38 -6.26 -14.29
C PHE A 12 -4.86 -7.66 -14.67
N GLY A 13 -6.09 -8.01 -14.27
CA GLY A 13 -6.64 -9.37 -14.43
C GLY A 13 -5.86 -10.40 -13.62
N LEU A 14 -5.34 -10.04 -12.47
CA LEU A 14 -4.46 -10.85 -11.62
C LEU A 14 -5.01 -10.96 -10.21
N ASP A 15 -4.86 -12.13 -9.64
CA ASP A 15 -5.13 -12.38 -8.23
C ASP A 15 -3.90 -12.08 -7.37
N ARG A 16 -4.12 -11.51 -6.18
CA ARG A 16 -3.06 -11.08 -5.29
C ARG A 16 -3.35 -11.49 -3.84
N ASN A 17 -2.43 -12.22 -3.23
CA ASN A 17 -2.50 -12.48 -1.80
C ASN A 17 -2.38 -11.15 -1.04
N THR A 18 -3.30 -10.93 -0.12
CA THR A 18 -3.39 -9.70 0.66
C THR A 18 -3.44 -10.04 2.14
N PHE A 19 -2.43 -9.60 2.88
CA PHE A 19 -2.37 -9.76 4.32
C PHE A 19 -3.18 -8.67 5.01
N VAL A 20 -3.83 -9.04 6.12
CA VAL A 20 -4.53 -8.09 6.99
C VAL A 20 -4.14 -8.35 8.43
N TYR A 21 -3.47 -7.38 9.05
CA TYR A 21 -3.32 -7.38 10.50
C TYR A 21 -4.57 -6.80 11.15
N LEU A 22 -5.05 -7.50 12.17
CA LEU A 22 -6.19 -7.11 12.99
C LEU A 22 -5.80 -7.15 14.47
N PRO A 23 -6.17 -6.13 15.28
CA PRO A 23 -6.09 -6.22 16.74
C PRO A 23 -6.79 -7.47 17.26
N ASP A 24 -6.27 -8.12 18.30
CA ASP A 24 -6.83 -9.41 18.76
C ASP A 24 -8.29 -9.32 19.26
N ASP A 25 -8.68 -8.15 19.73
CA ASP A 25 -10.03 -7.88 20.26
C ASP A 25 -11.01 -7.29 19.22
N TRP A 26 -10.63 -7.26 17.92
CA TRP A 26 -11.40 -6.53 16.91
C TRP A 26 -12.88 -6.94 16.78
N GLN A 27 -13.19 -8.22 17.05
CA GLN A 27 -14.58 -8.73 17.00
C GLN A 27 -15.39 -8.45 18.26
N SER A 28 -14.73 -8.31 19.41
CA SER A 28 -15.38 -8.22 20.72
C SER A 28 -15.37 -6.83 21.34
N SER A 29 -14.44 -5.98 20.93
CA SER A 29 -14.25 -4.64 21.52
C SER A 29 -15.34 -3.62 21.15
N GLY A 30 -16.06 -3.85 20.05
CA GLY A 30 -16.99 -2.86 19.48
C GLY A 30 -16.30 -1.60 18.91
N ARG A 31 -14.96 -1.58 18.89
CA ARG A 31 -14.16 -0.45 18.39
C ARG A 31 -14.09 -0.46 16.86
N ARG A 32 -13.90 0.72 16.29
CA ARG A 32 -13.50 0.91 14.90
C ARG A 32 -12.06 1.41 14.86
N TYR A 33 -11.34 1.06 13.79
CA TYR A 33 -9.90 1.28 13.68
C TYR A 33 -9.54 2.09 12.45
N PRO A 34 -8.55 3.00 12.53
CA PRO A 34 -7.92 3.56 11.35
C PRO A 34 -7.23 2.45 10.55
N VAL A 35 -7.05 2.68 9.25
CA VAL A 35 -6.45 1.71 8.33
C VAL A 35 -5.18 2.26 7.73
N VAL A 36 -4.13 1.45 7.70
CA VAL A 36 -2.90 1.73 6.96
C VAL A 36 -2.76 0.71 5.83
N TYR A 37 -2.79 1.20 4.59
CA TYR A 37 -2.52 0.39 3.41
C TYR A 37 -1.01 0.36 3.18
N MET A 38 -0.42 -0.85 3.14
CA MET A 38 1.02 -1.03 3.02
C MET A 38 1.36 -1.79 1.74
N PHE A 39 2.41 -1.37 1.06
CA PHE A 39 2.99 -2.10 -0.07
C PHE A 39 3.87 -3.25 0.40
N ASP A 40 4.08 -4.24 -0.48
CA ASP A 40 4.96 -5.39 -0.23
C ASP A 40 4.56 -6.23 0.98
N GLY A 41 3.29 -6.60 1.08
CA GLY A 41 2.70 -7.29 2.25
C GLY A 41 3.46 -8.53 2.72
N HIS A 42 4.08 -9.27 1.78
CA HIS A 42 4.90 -10.44 2.07
C HIS A 42 6.14 -10.15 2.94
N ASN A 43 6.61 -8.90 2.98
CA ASN A 43 7.77 -8.50 3.77
C ASN A 43 7.45 -8.02 5.19
N LEU A 44 6.17 -7.88 5.57
CA LEU A 44 5.81 -7.12 6.76
C LEU A 44 5.73 -7.96 8.03
N PHE A 45 5.16 -9.17 7.95
CA PHE A 45 4.67 -9.88 9.13
C PHE A 45 5.42 -11.16 9.47
N PHE A 46 5.94 -11.90 8.49
CA PHE A 46 6.53 -13.22 8.70
C PHE A 46 7.86 -13.38 7.96
N ASN A 47 8.86 -13.95 8.63
CA ASN A 47 10.16 -14.25 8.03
C ASN A 47 10.03 -15.26 6.88
N SER A 48 9.07 -16.17 6.98
CA SER A 48 8.84 -17.24 5.98
C SER A 48 8.35 -16.70 4.62
N THR A 49 7.73 -15.53 4.59
CA THR A 49 7.24 -14.91 3.35
C THR A 49 8.16 -13.80 2.84
N ALA A 50 9.05 -13.29 3.70
CA ALA A 50 9.88 -12.14 3.38
C ALA A 50 10.96 -12.46 2.34
N THR A 51 11.14 -11.58 1.35
CA THR A 51 12.09 -11.72 0.23
C THR A 51 13.51 -12.07 0.69
N TYR A 52 13.96 -11.52 1.80
CA TYR A 52 15.31 -11.70 2.33
C TYR A 52 15.33 -12.56 3.60
N GLY A 53 14.27 -13.32 3.89
CA GLY A 53 14.18 -14.18 5.06
C GLY A 53 14.03 -13.45 6.40
N THR A 54 13.88 -12.11 6.37
CA THR A 54 13.65 -11.29 7.56
C THR A 54 12.56 -10.28 7.25
N CYS A 55 11.46 -10.35 8.00
CA CYS A 55 10.34 -9.41 7.87
C CYS A 55 10.60 -8.12 8.65
N TRP A 56 9.69 -7.15 8.50
CA TRP A 56 9.78 -5.87 9.21
C TRP A 56 9.41 -5.96 10.69
N GLY A 57 8.91 -7.11 11.17
CA GLY A 57 8.45 -7.27 12.55
C GLY A 57 7.18 -6.47 12.86
N LEU A 58 6.40 -6.15 11.81
CA LEU A 58 5.22 -5.28 11.98
C LEU A 58 4.13 -5.97 12.81
N LYS A 59 4.05 -7.32 12.77
CA LYS A 59 3.10 -8.05 13.61
C LYS A 59 3.39 -7.85 15.09
N GLU A 60 4.64 -8.07 15.50
CA GLU A 60 5.09 -7.94 16.90
C GLU A 60 4.91 -6.50 17.41
N TYR A 61 5.23 -5.52 16.56
CA TYR A 61 5.01 -4.12 16.90
C TYR A 61 3.52 -3.81 17.09
N MET A 62 2.66 -4.26 16.18
CA MET A 62 1.23 -4.00 16.23
C MET A 62 0.53 -4.79 17.35
N ASP A 63 1.01 -5.98 17.71
CA ASP A 63 0.51 -6.74 18.87
C ASP A 63 0.75 -5.97 20.19
N ALA A 64 1.87 -5.26 20.27
CA ALA A 64 2.17 -4.38 21.41
C ALA A 64 1.43 -3.02 21.34
N HIS A 65 1.00 -2.60 20.15
CA HIS A 65 0.37 -1.31 19.88
C HIS A 65 -0.86 -1.46 18.97
N PRO A 66 -1.96 -2.12 19.42
CA PRO A 66 -3.10 -2.51 18.57
C PRO A 66 -4.02 -1.32 18.24
N GLN A 67 -3.50 -0.33 17.50
CA GLN A 67 -4.18 0.94 17.25
C GLN A 67 -4.78 1.06 15.83
N ALA A 68 -4.43 0.15 14.92
CA ALA A 68 -4.86 0.22 13.52
C ALA A 68 -5.02 -1.17 12.90
N ILE A 69 -5.76 -1.24 11.82
CA ILE A 69 -5.77 -2.35 10.86
C ILE A 69 -4.70 -2.06 9.81
N ILE A 70 -3.88 -3.07 9.45
CA ILE A 70 -2.92 -2.96 8.34
C ILE A 70 -3.39 -3.83 7.20
N VAL A 71 -3.54 -3.27 6.02
CA VAL A 71 -3.93 -3.99 4.79
C VAL A 71 -2.76 -3.96 3.82
N ALA A 72 -2.27 -5.13 3.44
CA ALA A 72 -1.00 -5.22 2.73
C ALA A 72 -1.03 -6.26 1.60
N PRO A 73 -1.41 -5.86 0.37
CA PRO A 73 -1.23 -6.71 -0.80
C PRO A 73 0.26 -7.00 -1.04
N GLU A 74 0.55 -8.22 -1.51
CA GLU A 74 1.89 -8.53 -2.04
C GLU A 74 2.15 -7.74 -3.33
N CYS A 75 3.42 -7.64 -3.73
CA CYS A 75 3.76 -7.18 -5.08
C CYS A 75 3.70 -8.33 -6.09
N ASN A 76 3.85 -8.03 -7.36
CA ASN A 76 4.14 -9.03 -8.36
C ASN A 76 5.62 -9.47 -8.24
N HIS A 77 5.85 -10.78 -8.20
CA HIS A 77 7.19 -11.37 -8.03
C HIS A 77 7.83 -11.76 -9.37
N GLU A 78 7.16 -11.56 -10.50
CA GLU A 78 7.64 -11.95 -11.82
C GLU A 78 8.54 -10.88 -12.43
N GLY A 79 9.83 -11.19 -12.63
CA GLY A 79 10.77 -10.30 -13.31
C GLY A 79 10.75 -8.86 -12.78
N ASN A 80 10.47 -7.90 -13.67
CA ASN A 80 10.37 -6.47 -13.33
C ASN A 80 8.94 -6.00 -13.02
N ALA A 81 7.97 -6.90 -12.95
CA ALA A 81 6.56 -6.53 -12.81
C ALA A 81 6.26 -5.69 -11.55
N ARG A 82 7.02 -5.89 -10.44
CA ARG A 82 6.91 -5.01 -9.26
C ARG A 82 7.28 -3.57 -9.59
N LEU A 83 8.27 -3.33 -10.44
CA LEU A 83 8.67 -1.98 -10.84
C LEU A 83 7.57 -1.31 -11.67
N GLU A 84 6.90 -2.07 -12.53
CA GLU A 84 5.77 -1.59 -13.33
C GLU A 84 4.56 -1.29 -12.45
N GLU A 85 4.17 -2.23 -11.57
CA GLU A 85 3.04 -2.05 -10.66
C GLU A 85 3.21 -0.85 -9.72
N TYR A 86 4.46 -0.65 -9.25
CA TYR A 86 4.77 0.35 -8.22
C TYR A 86 5.42 1.60 -8.79
N SER A 87 5.20 1.91 -10.07
CA SER A 87 5.55 3.20 -10.64
C SER A 87 4.34 3.87 -11.29
N PRO A 88 4.00 5.11 -10.90
CA PRO A 88 3.00 5.92 -11.60
C PRO A 88 3.49 6.42 -12.96
N TYR A 89 4.79 6.25 -13.27
CA TYR A 89 5.47 6.84 -14.43
C TYR A 89 6.29 5.80 -15.16
N ASP A 90 6.44 5.99 -16.49
CA ASP A 90 7.40 5.23 -17.28
C ASP A 90 8.83 5.67 -16.93
N PHE A 91 9.78 4.75 -16.91
CA PHE A 91 11.19 5.05 -16.73
C PHE A 91 12.08 3.93 -17.31
N VAL A 92 13.36 4.25 -17.52
CA VAL A 92 14.35 3.26 -17.90
C VAL A 92 15.19 2.89 -16.69
N TRP A 93 15.36 1.59 -16.47
CA TRP A 93 16.25 1.05 -15.44
C TRP A 93 17.17 0.02 -16.04
N GLN A 94 18.49 0.32 -16.06
CA GLN A 94 19.47 -0.44 -16.82
C GLN A 94 19.04 -0.55 -18.28
N GLU A 95 18.89 -1.74 -18.84
CA GLU A 95 18.40 -2.01 -20.20
C GLU A 95 16.86 -2.17 -20.31
N TYR A 96 16.14 -2.08 -19.19
CA TYR A 96 14.69 -2.32 -19.15
C TYR A 96 13.89 -1.03 -19.29
N ASP A 97 12.95 -1.04 -20.22
CA ASP A 97 11.94 0.01 -20.39
C ASP A 97 10.72 -0.34 -19.52
N ILE A 98 10.64 0.25 -18.34
CA ILE A 98 9.60 0.00 -17.36
C ILE A 98 8.36 0.84 -17.70
N LYS A 99 7.24 0.17 -17.93
CA LYS A 99 5.94 0.80 -18.18
C LYS A 99 5.17 0.95 -16.88
N GLY A 100 5.03 2.19 -16.40
CA GLY A 100 4.39 2.48 -15.13
C GLY A 100 2.88 2.19 -15.15
N ARG A 101 2.44 1.28 -14.29
CA ARG A 101 1.05 0.88 -14.08
C ARG A 101 0.51 1.31 -12.72
N GLY A 102 1.32 2.03 -11.94
CA GLY A 102 1.03 2.41 -10.56
C GLY A 102 -0.23 3.26 -10.40
N LYS A 103 -0.59 4.07 -11.41
CA LYS A 103 -1.85 4.83 -11.40
C LYS A 103 -3.05 3.90 -11.32
N ALA A 104 -3.12 2.93 -12.22
CA ALA A 104 -4.21 1.94 -12.24
C ALA A 104 -4.21 1.06 -10.97
N TYR A 105 -3.02 0.78 -10.39
CA TYR A 105 -2.92 0.06 -9.13
C TYR A 105 -3.53 0.87 -7.97
N LEU A 106 -3.24 2.17 -7.87
CA LEU A 106 -3.81 3.02 -6.83
C LEU A 106 -5.31 3.28 -7.03
N ASP A 107 -5.75 3.45 -8.27
CA ASP A 107 -7.19 3.53 -8.59
C ASP A 107 -7.93 2.28 -8.08
N TRP A 108 -7.38 1.08 -8.32
CA TRP A 108 -7.91 -0.17 -7.80
C TRP A 108 -7.90 -0.21 -6.27
N MET A 109 -6.79 0.20 -5.64
CA MET A 109 -6.69 0.20 -4.18
C MET A 109 -7.74 1.12 -3.55
N ASP A 110 -7.98 2.28 -4.13
CA ASP A 110 -8.96 3.27 -3.68
C ASP A 110 -10.41 2.84 -3.95
N GLN A 111 -10.69 2.37 -5.16
CA GLN A 111 -12.07 2.17 -5.64
C GLN A 111 -12.60 0.76 -5.39
N GLU A 112 -11.73 -0.24 -5.22
CA GLU A 112 -12.13 -1.64 -5.05
C GLU A 112 -11.64 -2.23 -3.74
N LEU A 113 -10.33 -2.19 -3.45
CA LEU A 113 -9.76 -2.80 -2.24
C LEU A 113 -10.27 -2.10 -0.98
N LYS A 114 -10.21 -0.78 -0.93
CA LYS A 114 -10.66 -0.03 0.26
C LYS A 114 -12.13 -0.27 0.58
N PRO A 115 -13.10 -0.16 -0.34
CA PRO A 115 -14.49 -0.49 -0.07
C PRO A 115 -14.69 -1.94 0.40
N LEU A 116 -13.95 -2.90 -0.15
CA LEU A 116 -13.99 -4.28 0.31
C LEU A 116 -13.55 -4.42 1.78
N ILE A 117 -12.47 -3.75 2.15
CA ILE A 117 -11.95 -3.74 3.53
C ILE A 117 -12.93 -3.07 4.48
N ASP A 118 -13.49 -1.93 4.10
CA ASP A 118 -14.47 -1.19 4.92
C ASP A 118 -15.77 -1.97 5.14
N ALA A 119 -16.16 -2.79 4.15
CA ALA A 119 -17.33 -3.67 4.28
C ALA A 119 -17.05 -4.91 5.16
N LYS A 120 -15.80 -5.39 5.19
CA LYS A 120 -15.42 -6.64 5.86
C LYS A 120 -15.00 -6.43 7.31
N TYR A 121 -14.38 -5.29 7.65
CA TYR A 121 -13.77 -5.04 8.95
C TYR A 121 -14.31 -3.75 9.61
N PRO A 122 -14.19 -3.60 10.94
CA PRO A 122 -14.65 -2.41 11.65
C PRO A 122 -13.68 -1.25 11.48
N THR A 123 -13.62 -0.70 10.27
CA THR A 123 -12.76 0.44 9.92
C THR A 123 -13.40 1.78 10.28
N LEU A 124 -12.55 2.80 10.43
CA LEU A 124 -12.92 4.21 10.32
C LEU A 124 -12.65 4.61 8.87
N PRO A 125 -13.68 4.70 7.99
CA PRO A 125 -13.47 4.76 6.54
C PRO A 125 -13.10 6.14 6.00
N ASP A 126 -13.16 7.16 6.85
CA ASP A 126 -12.87 8.55 6.47
C ASP A 126 -11.38 8.77 6.18
N ARG A 127 -11.10 9.86 5.46
CA ARG A 127 -9.77 10.26 5.03
C ARG A 127 -8.78 10.37 6.20
N GLU A 128 -9.19 10.99 7.30
CA GLU A 128 -8.33 11.26 8.46
C GLU A 128 -7.82 9.98 9.12
N ASN A 129 -8.56 8.90 8.94
CA ASN A 129 -8.26 7.57 9.48
C ASN A 129 -7.68 6.60 8.43
N THR A 130 -7.37 7.09 7.23
CA THR A 130 -6.80 6.28 6.14
C THR A 130 -5.40 6.76 5.79
N ALA A 131 -4.42 5.87 5.92
CA ALA A 131 -3.02 6.13 5.62
C ALA A 131 -2.47 5.11 4.62
N ILE A 132 -1.34 5.46 3.97
CA ILE A 132 -0.65 4.58 3.02
C ILE A 132 0.84 4.55 3.36
N GLY A 133 1.54 3.44 3.11
CA GLY A 133 2.96 3.34 3.42
C GLY A 133 3.70 2.26 2.64
N GLY A 134 5.01 2.45 2.48
CA GLY A 134 5.87 1.49 1.83
C GLY A 134 7.30 1.97 1.69
N SER A 135 8.17 1.10 1.21
CA SER A 135 9.58 1.43 0.99
C SER A 135 9.97 1.37 -0.48
N SER A 136 11.02 2.10 -0.85
CA SER A 136 11.56 2.10 -2.21
C SER A 136 10.49 2.48 -3.24
N MET A 137 10.14 1.59 -4.17
CA MET A 137 9.02 1.80 -5.11
C MET A 137 7.67 1.91 -4.38
N GLY A 138 7.46 1.14 -3.28
CA GLY A 138 6.28 1.31 -2.41
C GLY A 138 6.24 2.68 -1.74
N GLY A 139 7.40 3.25 -1.39
CA GLY A 139 7.51 4.63 -0.90
C GLY A 139 7.16 5.67 -1.97
N LEU A 140 7.55 5.45 -3.23
CA LEU A 140 7.14 6.28 -4.38
C LEU A 140 5.62 6.23 -4.56
N MET A 141 5.03 5.05 -4.52
CA MET A 141 3.58 4.87 -4.60
C MET A 141 2.85 5.54 -3.44
N SER A 142 3.41 5.47 -2.22
CA SER A 142 2.83 6.15 -1.05
C SER A 142 2.83 7.67 -1.21
N LEU A 143 3.91 8.23 -1.74
CA LEU A 143 3.98 9.66 -2.06
C LEU A 143 2.97 10.04 -3.15
N TYR A 144 2.85 9.23 -4.19
CA TYR A 144 1.84 9.43 -5.23
C TYR A 144 0.42 9.32 -4.65
N GLY A 145 0.17 8.37 -3.76
CA GLY A 145 -1.12 8.18 -3.09
C GLY A 145 -1.59 9.43 -2.36
N VAL A 146 -0.77 10.04 -1.52
CA VAL A 146 -1.19 11.26 -0.78
C VAL A 146 -1.25 12.50 -1.66
N THR A 147 -0.70 12.49 -2.86
CA THR A 147 -0.77 13.63 -3.78
C THR A 147 -1.91 13.51 -4.77
N ALA A 148 -2.13 12.34 -5.36
CA ALA A 148 -3.11 12.10 -6.41
C ALA A 148 -4.46 11.57 -5.87
N HIS A 149 -4.42 10.83 -4.74
CA HIS A 149 -5.60 10.29 -4.04
C HIS A 149 -5.75 10.93 -2.65
N ASN A 150 -5.55 12.23 -2.57
CA ASN A 150 -5.58 12.97 -1.30
C ASN A 150 -6.97 12.99 -0.64
N GLU A 151 -8.02 12.76 -1.40
CA GLU A 151 -9.39 12.60 -0.90
C GLU A 151 -9.55 11.31 -0.06
N THR A 152 -8.67 10.34 -0.25
CA THR A 152 -8.70 9.03 0.42
C THR A 152 -7.61 8.90 1.46
N PHE A 153 -6.37 9.27 1.10
CA PHE A 153 -5.20 9.09 1.96
C PHE A 153 -4.75 10.42 2.57
N SER A 154 -4.89 10.57 3.90
CA SER A 154 -4.45 11.78 4.60
C SER A 154 -2.96 11.80 4.92
N ARG A 155 -2.34 10.63 5.06
CA ARG A 155 -0.96 10.47 5.53
C ARG A 155 -0.22 9.39 4.75
N ALA A 156 1.09 9.59 4.57
CA ALA A 156 1.95 8.59 3.95
C ALA A 156 3.23 8.36 4.74
N ALA A 157 3.61 7.08 4.87
CA ALA A 157 4.94 6.67 5.29
C ALA A 157 5.79 6.32 4.06
N CYS A 158 6.56 7.30 3.58
CA CYS A 158 7.42 7.16 2.39
C CYS A 158 8.85 6.80 2.82
N LEU A 159 9.15 5.51 2.99
CA LEU A 159 10.46 5.06 3.44
C LEU A 159 11.41 4.93 2.24
N SER A 160 12.48 5.74 2.23
CA SER A 160 13.46 5.76 1.13
C SER A 160 12.83 5.70 -0.26
N PRO A 161 11.91 6.61 -0.60
CA PRO A 161 11.12 6.53 -1.82
C PRO A 161 11.99 6.62 -3.07
N SER A 162 11.70 5.78 -4.07
CA SER A 162 12.48 5.70 -5.33
C SER A 162 12.19 6.85 -6.29
N VAL A 163 12.13 8.08 -5.80
CA VAL A 163 11.82 9.28 -6.62
C VAL A 163 12.84 9.57 -7.72
N ARG A 164 14.04 9.02 -7.61
CA ARG A 164 15.13 9.24 -8.56
C ARG A 164 14.81 8.82 -10.01
N PHE A 165 13.92 7.83 -10.16
CA PHE A 165 13.54 7.31 -11.47
C PHE A 165 12.59 8.24 -12.25
N SER A 166 11.85 9.09 -11.52
CA SER A 166 10.80 9.95 -12.09
C SER A 166 10.73 11.28 -11.34
N PHE A 167 11.87 11.86 -11.02
CA PHE A 167 11.96 13.06 -10.17
C PHE A 167 11.20 14.26 -10.76
N THR A 168 11.27 14.44 -12.08
CA THR A 168 10.61 15.56 -12.78
C THR A 168 9.09 15.44 -12.69
N GLU A 169 8.56 14.24 -12.92
CA GLU A 169 7.14 13.91 -12.90
C GLU A 169 6.59 14.03 -11.47
N VAL A 170 7.28 13.44 -10.50
CA VAL A 170 6.93 13.56 -9.06
C VAL A 170 6.87 15.02 -8.63
N LYS A 171 7.89 15.82 -8.98
CA LYS A 171 7.91 17.25 -8.64
C LYS A 171 6.77 18.02 -9.30
N ALA A 172 6.42 17.67 -10.55
CA ALA A 172 5.32 18.30 -11.27
C ALA A 172 3.97 17.96 -10.62
N ASP A 173 3.76 16.70 -10.22
CA ASP A 173 2.52 16.26 -9.60
C ASP A 173 2.34 16.87 -8.19
N ILE A 174 3.40 16.92 -7.38
CA ILE A 174 3.35 17.60 -6.08
C ILE A 174 2.96 19.09 -6.22
N LYS A 175 3.50 19.78 -7.24
CA LYS A 175 3.16 21.19 -7.49
C LYS A 175 1.71 21.41 -7.93
N LYS A 176 1.11 20.42 -8.58
CA LYS A 176 -0.28 20.47 -9.07
C LYS A 176 -1.28 19.95 -8.05
N ALA A 177 -0.81 19.19 -7.05
CA ALA A 177 -1.68 18.55 -6.07
C ALA A 177 -2.51 19.61 -5.33
N LYS A 178 -3.81 19.36 -5.25
CA LYS A 178 -4.74 20.11 -4.41
C LYS A 178 -4.91 19.29 -3.13
N LEU A 179 -4.11 19.60 -2.13
CA LEU A 179 -4.17 18.89 -0.87
C LEU A 179 -5.36 19.41 -0.05
N ALA A 180 -6.18 18.49 0.44
CA ALA A 180 -7.20 18.80 1.44
C ALA A 180 -6.51 19.25 2.75
N PRO A 181 -7.10 20.15 3.53
CA PRO A 181 -6.55 20.61 4.79
C PRO A 181 -6.42 19.48 5.82
#